data_d0d5cb9716b1b1ebb0789f8cc57c1452
#
_entry.id   d0d5cb9716b1b1ebb0789f8cc57c1452
#
_cell.length_a   1.000
_cell.length_b   1.000
_cell.length_c   1.000
_cell.angle_alpha   90.00
_cell.angle_beta   90.00
_cell.angle_gamma   90.00
#
_symmetry.space_group_name_H-M   'P 1'
#
loop_
_entity.id
_entity.type
_entity.pdbx_description
1 polymer ?
#
loop_
_entity_poly.entity_id
_entity_poly.type
_entity_poly.pdbx_seq_one_letter_code
_entity_poly.pdbx_strand_id
1 'polypeptide(L)'
;MIGRVKRAYQRRKVAPKVRDGVVQKKHRHLATAALGFVVDRQSPAKGCRHIVTKRDIHEFTSIIPNWSRIREGLEGVVLTRGDDVDGLYRFYSKDRTGSIEIPAWDGDLWTVVTLEHFEEHRALFQRLAVPFEPKDGGIECRFTLPQAKAFLLLHVFLHELGHHVDRMQSKQQDSSRRGESFAEQYANTVSSLIWPEYVRVFGDPTRSAA
;
A
#
# COMPACT_ATOMS: atom_id res chain seq x y z
N MET A 1 24.66 -10.57 16.69
CA MET A 1 23.45 -9.73 16.52
C MET A 1 22.32 -10.65 16.13
N ILE A 2 21.30 -10.76 16.98
CA ILE A 2 20.24 -11.78 16.87
C ILE A 2 19.19 -11.25 15.91
N GLY A 3 19.03 -11.93 14.75
CA GLY A 3 18.02 -11.62 13.75
C GLY A 3 16.63 -11.68 14.35
N ARG A 4 15.83 -10.62 14.14
CA ARG A 4 14.40 -10.58 14.51
C ARG A 4 13.63 -11.60 13.67
N VAL A 5 13.34 -12.75 14.28
CA VAL A 5 12.34 -13.69 13.77
C VAL A 5 10.99 -12.94 13.80
N LYS A 6 10.33 -12.76 12.64
CA LYS A 6 8.95 -12.24 12.58
C LYS A 6 8.08 -13.17 13.43
N ARG A 7 7.58 -12.67 14.57
CA ARG A 7 6.63 -13.42 15.41
C ARG A 7 5.35 -13.67 14.63
N ALA A 8 4.95 -14.92 14.53
CA ALA A 8 3.65 -15.32 14.02
C ALA A 8 2.54 -14.54 14.77
N TYR A 9 1.69 -13.91 13.99
CA TYR A 9 0.59 -13.05 14.46
C TYR A 9 -0.44 -13.85 15.25
N GLN A 10 -0.48 -13.68 16.57
CA GLN A 10 -1.64 -14.07 17.37
C GLN A 10 -2.68 -12.96 17.32
N ARG A 11 -3.81 -13.21 16.65
CA ARG A 11 -5.00 -12.34 16.67
C ARG A 11 -5.38 -12.05 18.13
N ARG A 12 -4.96 -10.93 18.68
CA ARG A 12 -5.50 -10.42 19.92
C ARG A 12 -6.96 -10.06 19.68
N LYS A 13 -7.88 -10.78 20.34
CA LYS A 13 -9.29 -10.36 20.46
C LYS A 13 -9.31 -9.04 21.23
N VAL A 14 -9.28 -7.92 20.51
CA VAL A 14 -9.39 -6.60 21.13
C VAL A 14 -10.87 -6.35 21.43
N ALA A 15 -11.23 -6.12 22.68
CA ALA A 15 -12.58 -5.76 23.09
C ALA A 15 -13.09 -4.52 22.33
N PRO A 16 -14.39 -4.39 22.01
CA PRO A 16 -14.93 -3.21 21.35
C PRO A 16 -14.63 -1.96 22.20
N LYS A 17 -14.11 -0.92 21.54
CA LYS A 17 -13.86 0.35 22.21
C LYS A 17 -15.19 1.08 22.35
N VAL A 18 -15.65 1.27 23.58
CA VAL A 18 -16.85 2.06 23.89
C VAL A 18 -16.41 3.48 24.23
N ARG A 19 -16.97 4.47 23.56
CA ARG A 19 -16.78 5.89 23.87
C ARG A 19 -18.15 6.52 24.02
N ASP A 20 -18.41 7.15 25.16
CA ASP A 20 -19.69 7.79 25.49
C ASP A 20 -20.90 6.84 25.35
N GLY A 21 -20.75 5.57 25.78
CA GLY A 21 -21.80 4.55 25.72
C GLY A 21 -22.03 3.95 24.32
N VAL A 22 -21.33 4.43 23.29
CA VAL A 22 -21.46 3.97 21.90
C VAL A 22 -20.31 3.07 21.52
N VAL A 23 -20.63 1.84 21.06
CA VAL A 23 -19.63 0.89 20.53
C VAL A 23 -19.02 1.46 19.25
N GLN A 24 -17.73 1.79 19.29
CA GLN A 24 -17.01 2.26 18.11
C GLN A 24 -16.80 1.10 17.15
N LYS A 25 -17.23 1.25 15.90
CA LYS A 25 -17.01 0.25 14.84
C LYS A 25 -15.52 0.10 14.58
N LYS A 26 -14.96 -1.07 14.85
CA LYS A 26 -13.52 -1.37 14.91
C LYS A 26 -12.74 -1.19 13.61
N HIS A 27 -13.38 -1.00 12.48
CA HIS A 27 -12.73 -1.17 11.17
C HIS A 27 -13.05 -0.08 10.15
N ARG A 28 -13.73 0.99 10.53
CA ARG A 28 -13.95 2.11 9.63
C ARG A 28 -13.07 3.28 10.07
N HIS A 29 -11.90 3.41 9.47
CA HIS A 29 -10.97 4.49 9.74
C HIS A 29 -11.33 5.79 9.01
N LEU A 30 -12.21 5.71 8.01
CA LEU A 30 -12.65 6.85 7.22
C LEU A 30 -14.02 7.32 7.71
N ALA A 31 -14.16 8.61 7.89
CA ALA A 31 -15.45 9.23 8.14
C ALA A 31 -16.35 9.03 6.91
N THR A 32 -17.62 8.78 7.15
CA THR A 32 -18.68 8.47 6.18
C THR A 32 -18.53 9.15 4.82
N ALA A 33 -18.91 8.44 3.77
CA ALA A 33 -18.89 8.78 2.34
C ALA A 33 -19.40 10.18 1.90
N ALA A 34 -19.90 10.98 2.82
CA ALA A 34 -20.35 12.36 2.59
C ALA A 34 -19.21 13.34 2.23
N LEU A 35 -17.94 12.97 2.49
CA LEU A 35 -16.77 13.86 2.33
C LEU A 35 -15.95 13.62 1.05
N GLY A 36 -16.35 12.67 0.19
CA GLY A 36 -15.55 12.28 -0.97
C GLY A 36 -14.30 11.47 -0.60
N PHE A 37 -13.29 11.43 -1.48
CA PHE A 37 -12.05 10.70 -1.28
C PHE A 37 -11.22 11.34 -0.16
N VAL A 38 -10.94 10.56 0.88
CA VAL A 38 -10.23 11.01 2.10
C VAL A 38 -8.89 10.29 2.24
N VAL A 39 -7.86 11.02 2.65
CA VAL A 39 -6.59 10.40 3.07
C VAL A 39 -6.45 10.56 4.58
N ASP A 40 -6.46 9.46 5.31
CA ASP A 40 -6.25 9.44 6.76
C ASP A 40 -4.87 8.91 7.12
N ARG A 41 -4.42 9.18 8.34
CA ARG A 41 -3.10 8.78 8.82
C ARG A 41 -3.14 8.42 10.29
N GLN A 42 -2.72 7.21 10.61
CA GLN A 42 -2.47 6.75 11.97
C GLN A 42 -1.05 7.10 12.42
N SER A 43 -0.82 7.12 13.73
CA SER A 43 0.55 7.19 14.25
C SER A 43 1.32 5.92 13.90
N PRO A 44 2.55 5.99 13.39
CA PRO A 44 3.34 4.81 13.05
C PRO A 44 3.67 3.98 14.28
N ALA A 45 3.94 2.70 14.10
CA ALA A 45 4.44 1.84 15.16
C ALA A 45 5.84 2.29 15.60
N LYS A 46 6.26 1.85 16.79
CA LYS A 46 7.61 2.15 17.30
C LYS A 46 8.68 1.59 16.36
N GLY A 47 9.58 2.44 15.92
CA GLY A 47 10.65 2.09 14.97
C GLY A 47 10.23 2.22 13.51
N CYS A 48 8.93 2.47 13.23
CA CYS A 48 8.43 2.69 11.88
C CYS A 48 8.22 4.19 11.61
N ARG A 49 8.17 4.53 10.32
CA ARG A 49 7.83 5.88 9.82
C ARG A 49 6.99 5.80 8.56
N HIS A 50 6.14 6.78 8.35
CA HIS A 50 5.47 6.92 7.07
C HIS A 50 6.44 7.46 6.02
N ILE A 51 6.63 6.71 4.98
CA ILE A 51 7.43 7.10 3.80
C ILE A 51 6.59 7.99 2.88
N VAL A 52 5.29 7.68 2.80
CA VAL A 52 4.31 8.40 2.00
C VAL A 52 3.51 9.34 2.91
N THR A 53 3.26 10.55 2.46
CA THR A 53 2.43 11.55 3.15
C THR A 53 1.04 11.64 2.53
N LYS A 54 0.10 12.30 3.20
CA LYS A 54 -1.23 12.60 2.64
C LYS A 54 -1.13 13.39 1.33
N ARG A 55 -0.19 14.33 1.27
CA ARG A 55 0.08 15.12 0.07
C ARG A 55 0.58 14.24 -1.08
N ASP A 56 1.51 13.33 -0.81
CA ASP A 56 2.01 12.40 -1.81
C ASP A 56 0.86 11.56 -2.43
N ILE A 57 -0.10 11.11 -1.62
CA ILE A 57 -1.26 10.37 -2.13
C ILE A 57 -2.10 11.24 -3.07
N HIS A 58 -2.38 12.49 -2.70
CA HIS A 58 -3.16 13.39 -3.57
C HIS A 58 -2.41 13.72 -4.86
N GLU A 59 -1.12 13.98 -4.80
CA GLU A 59 -0.27 14.22 -5.97
C GLU A 59 -0.19 12.97 -6.85
N PHE A 60 -0.01 11.79 -6.25
CA PHE A 60 0.05 10.52 -6.98
C PHE A 60 -1.26 10.18 -7.68
N THR A 61 -2.38 10.32 -6.99
CA THR A 61 -3.68 10.05 -7.60
C THR A 61 -4.03 11.00 -8.74
N SER A 62 -3.49 12.22 -8.74
CA SER A 62 -3.70 13.20 -9.82
C SER A 62 -3.03 12.82 -11.14
N ILE A 63 -1.99 11.98 -11.10
CA ILE A 63 -1.29 11.49 -12.32
C ILE A 63 -1.84 10.16 -12.84
N ILE A 64 -2.77 9.52 -12.12
CA ILE A 64 -3.42 8.28 -12.59
C ILE A 64 -4.48 8.64 -13.64
N PRO A 65 -4.39 8.10 -14.86
CA PRO A 65 -5.37 8.35 -15.91
C PRO A 65 -6.79 7.93 -15.47
N ASN A 66 -7.77 8.75 -15.80
CA ASN A 66 -9.19 8.50 -15.46
C ASN A 66 -9.45 8.29 -13.96
N TRP A 67 -8.67 8.90 -13.09
CA TRP A 67 -8.79 8.74 -11.64
C TRP A 67 -10.23 8.97 -11.12
N SER A 68 -10.93 9.97 -11.64
CA SER A 68 -12.32 10.26 -11.24
C SER A 68 -13.24 9.06 -11.38
N ARG A 69 -13.07 8.25 -12.44
CA ARG A 69 -13.85 7.05 -12.70
C ARG A 69 -13.33 5.86 -11.89
N ILE A 70 -12.00 5.70 -11.83
CA ILE A 70 -11.37 4.56 -11.13
C ILE A 70 -11.69 4.60 -9.64
N ARG A 71 -11.72 5.78 -9.03
CA ARG A 71 -12.00 5.95 -7.60
C ARG A 71 -13.48 5.78 -7.20
N GLU A 72 -14.40 5.53 -8.13
CA GLU A 72 -15.81 5.30 -7.79
C GLU A 72 -15.94 4.14 -6.82
N GLY A 73 -16.60 4.36 -5.67
CA GLY A 73 -16.69 3.41 -4.57
C GLY A 73 -15.44 3.33 -3.68
N LEU A 74 -14.36 4.06 -3.96
CA LEU A 74 -13.21 4.15 -3.07
C LEU A 74 -13.37 5.32 -2.09
N GLU A 75 -13.55 5.01 -0.80
CA GLU A 75 -13.71 6.01 0.26
C GLU A 75 -12.41 6.79 0.50
N GLY A 76 -11.27 6.14 0.33
CA GLY A 76 -9.97 6.80 0.53
C GLY A 76 -8.82 5.87 0.82
N VAL A 77 -7.75 6.47 1.34
CA VAL A 77 -6.51 5.79 1.73
C VAL A 77 -6.23 6.01 3.20
N VAL A 78 -5.79 4.98 3.89
CA VAL A 78 -5.34 5.05 5.27
C VAL A 78 -3.85 4.73 5.33
N LEU A 79 -3.05 5.67 5.80
CA LEU A 79 -1.65 5.42 6.13
C LEU A 79 -1.61 4.74 7.50
N THR A 80 -1.34 3.43 7.53
CA THR A 80 -1.43 2.60 8.73
C THR A 80 -0.12 2.52 9.50
N ARG A 81 -0.16 1.87 10.66
CA ARG A 81 0.96 1.84 11.62
C ARG A 81 2.21 1.10 11.13
N GLY A 82 2.07 0.12 10.21
CA GLY A 82 3.20 -0.62 9.65
C GLY A 82 3.57 -1.92 10.38
N ASP A 83 2.67 -2.46 11.19
CA ASP A 83 2.92 -3.66 12.01
C ASP A 83 2.33 -4.95 11.41
N ASP A 84 1.60 -4.90 10.30
CA ASP A 84 0.79 -6.06 9.90
C ASP A 84 0.93 -6.55 8.45
N VAL A 85 1.03 -5.71 7.43
CA VAL A 85 0.99 -6.13 6.00
C VAL A 85 1.66 -5.12 5.08
N ASP A 86 2.04 -5.57 3.89
CA ASP A 86 2.72 -4.72 2.90
C ASP A 86 1.75 -3.74 2.20
N GLY A 87 0.46 -4.02 2.19
CA GLY A 87 -0.66 -3.21 1.70
C GLY A 87 -1.96 -3.97 1.95
N LEU A 88 -3.10 -3.30 1.84
CA LEU A 88 -4.39 -3.98 1.96
C LEU A 88 -5.53 -3.19 1.33
N TYR A 89 -6.28 -3.84 0.44
CA TYR A 89 -7.58 -3.36 0.02
C TYR A 89 -8.68 -3.92 0.92
N ARG A 90 -9.48 -3.04 1.54
CA ARG A 90 -10.66 -3.44 2.32
C ARG A 90 -11.93 -3.12 1.55
N PHE A 91 -12.78 -4.12 1.41
CA PHE A 91 -14.11 -3.93 0.86
C PHE A 91 -15.17 -3.96 1.96
N TYR A 92 -16.09 -3.00 1.92
CA TYR A 92 -17.22 -2.87 2.83
C TYR A 92 -18.50 -3.25 2.10
N SER A 93 -18.86 -4.53 2.16
CA SER A 93 -19.97 -5.10 1.39
C SER A 93 -21.32 -4.41 1.61
N LYS A 94 -21.56 -3.93 2.85
CA LYS A 94 -22.80 -3.24 3.21
C LYS A 94 -23.00 -1.93 2.42
N ASP A 95 -21.94 -1.17 2.25
CA ASP A 95 -21.97 0.16 1.63
C ASP A 95 -21.46 0.09 0.17
N ARG A 96 -20.96 -1.08 -0.26
CA ARG A 96 -20.33 -1.34 -1.57
C ARG A 96 -19.18 -0.37 -1.86
N THR A 97 -18.40 -0.08 -0.86
CA THR A 97 -17.25 0.82 -0.93
C THR A 97 -15.98 0.12 -0.49
N GLY A 98 -14.83 0.74 -0.72
CA GLY A 98 -13.55 0.21 -0.28
C GLY A 98 -12.59 1.26 0.23
N SER A 99 -11.52 0.82 0.84
CA SER A 99 -10.38 1.66 1.22
C SER A 99 -9.06 0.94 0.97
N ILE A 100 -8.02 1.69 0.68
CA ILE A 100 -6.65 1.19 0.54
C ILE A 100 -5.87 1.52 1.82
N GLU A 101 -5.13 0.57 2.34
CA GLU A 101 -4.23 0.74 3.49
C GLU A 101 -2.78 0.68 3.00
N ILE A 102 -1.99 1.71 3.33
CA ILE A 102 -0.57 1.79 3.03
C ILE A 102 0.19 1.81 4.36
N PRO A 103 1.08 0.85 4.63
CA PRO A 103 1.77 0.76 5.91
C PRO A 103 2.84 1.84 6.08
N ALA A 104 3.09 2.21 7.34
CA ALA A 104 4.36 2.80 7.71
C ALA A 104 5.46 1.73 7.57
N TRP A 105 6.68 2.14 7.28
CA TRP A 105 7.79 1.24 7.02
C TRP A 105 8.89 1.35 8.08
N ASP A 106 9.73 0.34 8.19
CA ASP A 106 10.86 0.37 9.11
C ASP A 106 11.75 1.60 8.88
N GLY A 107 12.22 2.19 9.96
CA GLY A 107 12.93 3.47 9.90
C GLY A 107 14.28 3.41 9.18
N ASP A 108 14.91 2.23 9.13
CA ASP A 108 16.17 1.98 8.43
C ASP A 108 15.99 1.71 6.92
N LEU A 109 14.76 1.50 6.46
CA LEU A 109 14.41 1.21 5.07
C LEU A 109 14.99 -0.12 4.54
N TRP A 110 15.34 -1.04 5.43
CA TRP A 110 15.81 -2.36 5.05
C TRP A 110 14.71 -3.38 5.27
N THR A 111 14.60 -4.30 4.33
CA THR A 111 13.64 -5.41 4.45
C THR A 111 14.26 -6.69 3.92
N VAL A 112 13.92 -7.81 4.57
CA VAL A 112 14.26 -9.13 4.05
C VAL A 112 12.97 -9.72 3.49
N VAL A 113 12.96 -9.97 2.20
CA VAL A 113 11.85 -10.61 1.48
C VAL A 113 12.18 -12.08 1.19
N THR A 114 11.16 -12.92 1.02
CA THR A 114 11.37 -14.30 0.57
C THR A 114 11.94 -14.31 -0.85
N LEU A 115 12.65 -15.37 -1.22
CA LEU A 115 13.15 -15.52 -2.60
C LEU A 115 12.00 -15.48 -3.61
N GLU A 116 10.87 -16.13 -3.31
CA GLU A 116 9.68 -16.14 -4.15
C GLU A 116 9.16 -14.72 -4.40
N HIS A 117 8.92 -13.95 -3.33
CA HIS A 117 8.48 -12.56 -3.45
C HIS A 117 9.48 -11.70 -4.23
N PHE A 118 10.79 -11.89 -4.01
CA PHE A 118 11.81 -11.16 -4.74
C PHE A 118 11.76 -11.48 -6.25
N GLU A 119 11.63 -12.76 -6.61
CA GLU A 119 11.58 -13.16 -8.01
C GLU A 119 10.32 -12.62 -8.71
N GLU A 120 9.17 -12.65 -8.05
CA GLU A 120 7.94 -12.06 -8.57
C GLU A 120 8.07 -10.56 -8.86
N HIS A 121 8.84 -9.85 -8.03
CA HIS A 121 9.00 -8.38 -8.12
C HIS A 121 10.37 -7.94 -8.63
N ARG A 122 11.21 -8.87 -9.13
CA ARG A 122 12.58 -8.60 -9.59
C ARG A 122 12.66 -7.43 -10.56
N ALA A 123 11.78 -7.37 -11.55
CA ALA A 123 11.75 -6.31 -12.55
C ALA A 123 11.50 -4.93 -11.92
N LEU A 124 10.65 -4.86 -10.90
CA LEU A 124 10.41 -3.63 -10.14
C LEU A 124 11.64 -3.21 -9.33
N PHE A 125 12.26 -4.14 -8.58
CA PHE A 125 13.47 -3.84 -7.82
C PHE A 125 14.61 -3.35 -8.73
N GLN A 126 14.79 -3.98 -9.89
CA GLN A 126 15.76 -3.54 -10.89
C GLN A 126 15.43 -2.15 -11.47
N ARG A 127 14.14 -1.91 -11.80
CA ARG A 127 13.69 -0.61 -12.31
C ARG A 127 13.92 0.51 -11.30
N LEU A 128 13.74 0.24 -10.01
CA LEU A 128 13.98 1.18 -8.92
C LEU A 128 15.46 1.26 -8.52
N ALA A 129 16.32 0.44 -9.12
CA ALA A 129 17.75 0.31 -8.78
C ALA A 129 17.97 0.03 -7.27
N VAL A 130 17.09 -0.78 -6.65
CA VAL A 130 17.20 -1.15 -5.23
C VAL A 130 18.38 -2.10 -5.05
N PRO A 131 19.38 -1.77 -4.23
CA PRO A 131 20.44 -2.71 -3.88
C PRO A 131 19.88 -3.90 -3.11
N PHE A 132 20.33 -5.10 -3.46
CA PHE A 132 19.91 -6.32 -2.78
C PHE A 132 21.06 -7.32 -2.65
N GLU A 133 21.01 -8.15 -1.62
CA GLU A 133 21.97 -9.22 -1.41
C GLU A 133 21.29 -10.46 -0.81
N PRO A 134 21.73 -11.68 -1.16
CA PRO A 134 21.29 -12.90 -0.50
C PRO A 134 21.62 -12.85 0.99
N LYS A 135 20.68 -13.33 1.83
CA LYS A 135 20.83 -13.43 3.26
C LYS A 135 20.13 -14.68 3.77
N ASP A 136 20.54 -15.17 4.96
CA ASP A 136 19.83 -16.28 5.60
C ASP A 136 18.35 -15.96 5.73
N GLY A 137 17.52 -16.78 5.08
CA GLY A 137 16.06 -16.63 5.08
C GLY A 137 15.47 -15.79 3.96
N GLY A 138 16.26 -15.29 2.99
CA GLY A 138 15.74 -14.56 1.83
C GLY A 138 16.72 -13.61 1.15
N ILE A 139 16.19 -12.51 0.65
CA ILE A 139 16.94 -11.44 -0.01
C ILE A 139 16.78 -10.15 0.82
N GLU A 140 17.88 -9.60 1.29
CA GLU A 140 17.88 -8.28 1.93
C GLU A 140 17.88 -7.19 0.87
N CYS A 141 16.88 -6.33 0.91
CA CYS A 141 16.73 -5.17 0.04
C CYS A 141 16.94 -3.89 0.86
N ARG A 142 17.78 -2.98 0.37
CA ARG A 142 18.13 -1.72 1.05
C ARG A 142 17.63 -0.55 0.22
N PHE A 143 16.56 0.06 0.67
CA PHE A 143 15.95 1.17 -0.06
C PHE A 143 16.49 2.52 0.40
N THR A 144 16.62 3.44 -0.53
CA THR A 144 16.63 4.87 -0.24
C THR A 144 15.20 5.37 -0.01
N LEU A 145 15.04 6.56 0.56
CA LEU A 145 13.71 7.15 0.77
C LEU A 145 12.91 7.34 -0.54
N PRO A 146 13.51 7.84 -1.66
CA PRO A 146 12.82 7.91 -2.94
C PRO A 146 12.42 6.54 -3.49
N GLN A 147 13.28 5.52 -3.38
CA GLN A 147 12.99 4.15 -3.83
C GLN A 147 11.84 3.54 -3.01
N ALA A 148 11.86 3.69 -1.68
CA ALA A 148 10.78 3.22 -0.80
C ALA A 148 9.45 3.91 -1.12
N LYS A 149 9.45 5.23 -1.38
CA LYS A 149 8.26 5.97 -1.82
C LYS A 149 7.75 5.44 -3.16
N ALA A 150 8.65 5.24 -4.12
CA ALA A 150 8.29 4.70 -5.43
C ALA A 150 7.70 3.29 -5.32
N PHE A 151 8.27 2.43 -4.50
CA PHE A 151 7.75 1.09 -4.24
C PHE A 151 6.32 1.15 -3.65
N LEU A 152 6.10 1.97 -2.62
CA LEU A 152 4.78 2.09 -1.98
C LEU A 152 3.72 2.68 -2.91
N LEU A 153 4.08 3.60 -3.80
CA LEU A 153 3.11 4.25 -4.70
C LEU A 153 2.91 3.46 -6.00
N LEU A 154 4.00 3.08 -6.67
CA LEU A 154 3.95 2.45 -8.01
C LEU A 154 3.68 0.95 -7.97
N HIS A 155 3.82 0.32 -6.80
CA HIS A 155 3.50 -1.09 -6.64
C HIS A 155 2.40 -1.28 -5.59
N VAL A 156 2.67 -1.05 -4.31
CA VAL A 156 1.70 -1.37 -3.25
C VAL A 156 0.36 -0.67 -3.47
N PHE A 157 0.36 0.65 -3.65
CA PHE A 157 -0.89 1.40 -3.89
C PHE A 157 -1.61 0.93 -5.16
N LEU A 158 -0.87 0.75 -6.28
CA LEU A 158 -1.49 0.34 -7.55
C LEU A 158 -1.98 -1.11 -7.52
N HIS A 159 -1.32 -1.98 -6.77
CA HIS A 159 -1.77 -3.36 -6.54
C HIS A 159 -3.12 -3.37 -5.80
N GLU A 160 -3.22 -2.65 -4.69
CA GLU A 160 -4.47 -2.54 -3.93
C GLU A 160 -5.57 -1.82 -4.72
N LEU A 161 -5.19 -0.85 -5.57
CA LEU A 161 -6.10 -0.23 -6.52
C LEU A 161 -6.57 -1.23 -7.58
N GLY A 162 -5.73 -2.17 -8.00
CA GLY A 162 -6.10 -3.27 -8.88
C GLY A 162 -7.20 -4.14 -8.28
N HIS A 163 -7.10 -4.50 -7.00
CA HIS A 163 -8.18 -5.20 -6.28
C HIS A 163 -9.47 -4.38 -6.24
N HIS A 164 -9.38 -3.07 -6.03
CA HIS A 164 -10.53 -2.19 -6.09
C HIS A 164 -11.21 -2.21 -7.47
N VAL A 165 -10.42 -2.05 -8.53
CA VAL A 165 -10.92 -2.08 -9.92
C VAL A 165 -11.56 -3.42 -10.26
N ASP A 166 -10.94 -4.54 -9.90
CA ASP A 166 -11.50 -5.87 -10.11
C ASP A 166 -12.85 -6.03 -9.39
N ARG A 167 -12.92 -5.58 -8.14
CA ARG A 167 -14.12 -5.64 -7.32
C ARG A 167 -15.26 -4.80 -7.91
N MET A 168 -14.98 -3.57 -8.33
CA MET A 168 -15.99 -2.67 -8.88
C MET A 168 -16.50 -3.11 -10.25
N GLN A 169 -15.66 -3.74 -11.06
CA GLN A 169 -16.05 -4.28 -12.38
C GLN A 169 -16.76 -5.63 -12.31
N SER A 170 -16.71 -6.33 -11.19
CA SER A 170 -17.34 -7.64 -11.03
C SER A 170 -18.82 -7.49 -10.71
N LYS A 171 -19.69 -8.22 -11.44
CA LYS A 171 -21.15 -8.25 -11.16
C LYS A 171 -21.46 -8.87 -9.79
N GLN A 172 -20.65 -9.82 -9.34
CA GLN A 172 -20.67 -10.40 -8.00
C GLN A 172 -19.50 -9.83 -7.20
N GLN A 173 -19.77 -8.78 -6.42
CA GLN A 173 -18.74 -8.09 -5.66
C GLN A 173 -18.31 -8.83 -4.38
N ASP A 174 -18.87 -10.01 -4.11
CA ASP A 174 -18.55 -10.79 -2.91
C ASP A 174 -17.19 -11.49 -2.97
N SER A 175 -16.60 -11.60 -4.17
CA SER A 175 -15.25 -12.13 -4.37
C SER A 175 -14.50 -11.35 -5.44
N SER A 176 -13.20 -11.19 -5.27
CA SER A 176 -12.28 -10.74 -6.32
C SER A 176 -12.17 -11.85 -7.36
N ARG A 177 -12.71 -11.65 -8.56
CA ARG A 177 -12.79 -12.70 -9.57
C ARG A 177 -11.46 -13.04 -10.19
N ARG A 178 -10.60 -12.04 -10.37
CA ARG A 178 -9.30 -12.16 -11.04
C ARG A 178 -8.14 -12.19 -10.05
N GLY A 179 -8.40 -11.80 -8.79
CA GLY A 179 -7.50 -11.95 -7.65
C GLY A 179 -6.14 -11.27 -7.81
N GLU A 180 -5.12 -11.86 -7.18
CA GLU A 180 -3.76 -11.34 -7.13
C GLU A 180 -3.13 -11.11 -8.52
N SER A 181 -3.30 -12.07 -9.43
CA SER A 181 -2.76 -11.97 -10.80
C SER A 181 -3.25 -10.73 -11.54
N PHE A 182 -4.52 -10.35 -11.37
CA PHE A 182 -5.04 -9.12 -11.97
C PHE A 182 -4.49 -7.87 -11.29
N ALA A 183 -4.43 -7.87 -9.97
CA ALA A 183 -3.92 -6.74 -9.20
C ALA A 183 -2.45 -6.46 -9.55
N GLU A 184 -1.65 -7.51 -9.67
CA GLU A 184 -0.25 -7.43 -10.07
C GLU A 184 -0.08 -6.91 -11.52
N GLN A 185 -0.85 -7.46 -12.45
CA GLN A 185 -0.83 -6.99 -13.84
C GLN A 185 -1.28 -5.53 -13.96
N TYR A 186 -2.30 -5.15 -13.19
CA TYR A 186 -2.78 -3.76 -13.13
C TYR A 186 -1.69 -2.82 -12.63
N ALA A 187 -1.03 -3.16 -11.51
CA ALA A 187 0.05 -2.37 -10.95
C ALA A 187 1.20 -2.19 -11.96
N ASN A 188 1.64 -3.28 -12.59
CA ASN A 188 2.72 -3.25 -13.59
C ASN A 188 2.36 -2.40 -14.82
N THR A 189 1.14 -2.53 -15.33
CA THR A 189 0.67 -1.79 -16.50
C THR A 189 0.56 -0.30 -16.19
N VAL A 190 -0.13 0.07 -15.10
CA VAL A 190 -0.36 1.47 -14.74
C VAL A 190 0.96 2.14 -14.34
N SER A 191 1.81 1.48 -13.55
CA SER A 191 3.11 2.04 -13.15
C SER A 191 4.00 2.34 -14.35
N SER A 192 3.96 1.47 -15.38
CA SER A 192 4.71 1.69 -16.62
C SER A 192 4.17 2.88 -17.40
N LEU A 193 2.86 3.01 -17.48
CA LEU A 193 2.18 4.10 -18.18
C LEU A 193 2.47 5.46 -17.55
N ILE A 194 2.41 5.55 -16.21
CA ILE A 194 2.56 6.83 -15.50
C ILE A 194 4.00 7.15 -15.09
N TRP A 195 4.97 6.29 -15.39
CA TRP A 195 6.37 6.48 -14.98
C TRP A 195 6.94 7.86 -15.32
N PRO A 196 6.78 8.40 -16.55
CA PRO A 196 7.30 9.74 -16.88
C PRO A 196 6.70 10.83 -15.98
N GLU A 197 5.39 10.76 -15.71
CA GLU A 197 4.70 11.72 -14.85
C GLU A 197 5.11 11.54 -13.37
N TYR A 198 5.31 10.30 -12.92
CA TYR A 198 5.84 10.02 -11.59
C TYR A 198 7.21 10.70 -11.39
N VAL A 199 8.14 10.49 -12.33
CA VAL A 199 9.47 11.12 -12.27
C VAL A 199 9.39 12.65 -12.29
N ARG A 200 8.48 13.21 -13.07
CA ARG A 200 8.26 14.66 -13.11
C ARG A 200 7.78 15.23 -11.78
N VAL A 201 6.90 14.51 -11.07
CA VAL A 201 6.27 14.99 -9.82
C VAL A 201 7.11 14.65 -8.59
N PHE A 202 7.67 13.45 -8.50
CA PHE A 202 8.35 12.93 -7.32
C PHE A 202 9.87 12.87 -7.44
N GLY A 203 10.41 13.11 -8.64
CA GLY A 203 11.81 12.90 -8.95
C GLY A 203 12.11 11.46 -9.36
N ASP A 204 13.28 11.26 -9.96
CA ASP A 204 13.77 9.94 -10.37
C ASP A 204 14.26 9.17 -9.12
N PRO A 205 13.59 8.07 -8.72
CA PRO A 205 13.98 7.33 -7.54
C PRO A 205 15.31 6.58 -7.66
N THR A 206 15.84 6.44 -8.88
CA THR A 206 17.12 5.75 -9.14
C THR A 206 18.32 6.66 -8.93
N ARG A 207 18.12 7.98 -8.91
CA ARG A 207 19.18 8.95 -8.66
C ARG A 207 19.41 9.10 -7.17
N SER A 208 20.62 8.79 -6.71
CA SER A 208 21.05 9.17 -5.37
C SER A 208 20.92 10.68 -5.24
N ALA A 209 20.31 11.15 -4.13
CA ALA A 209 20.43 12.56 -3.80
C ALA A 209 21.92 12.90 -3.66
N ALA A 210 22.39 13.80 -4.52
CA ALA A 210 23.75 14.31 -4.46
C ALA A 210 23.97 15.12 -3.18
#